data_93f580715f8b62e3920f388c0159ce98
#
_entry.id   93f580715f8b62e3920f388c0159ce98
#
_cell.length_a   1.000
_cell.length_b   1.000
_cell.length_c   1.000
_cell.angle_alpha   90.00
_cell.angle_beta   90.00
_cell.angle_gamma   90.00
#
_symmetry.space_group_name_H-M   'P 1'
#
loop_
_entity.id
_entity.type
_entity.pdbx_description
1 polymer ?
#
loop_
_entity_poly.entity_id
_entity_poly.type
_entity_poly.pdbx_seq_one_letter_code
_entity_poly.pdbx_strand_id
1 'polypeptide(L)'
;MQILPFRKAPPNFVCFIFSGGISASASEPTYQTLNSKAAGRLLAAGGVYNGNVEGFRKTAEQLGGDAVKGYEQVLNEQTAGTAIAAASILLAKRPNSESFGEVYNYLGKVRGETKLLNNIEVKEIDYIKRDPSETMLLRKEFNNIVRKKFLNQLSNSSDAANVFEPSDLFKMSKGTVPDGWEVHHKLPLDDGGTNAFDNLSLIEKEPFHKVLTNMQRTSTRGMLPGDSKVTPWVMPTGSIYPLK
;
A
#
# COMPACT_ATOMS: atom_id res chain seq x y z
N MET A 1 -2.77 -12.94 54.62
CA MET A 1 -2.75 -12.72 53.17
C MET A 1 -1.41 -12.08 52.83
N GLN A 2 -0.41 -12.94 52.53
CA GLN A 2 0.96 -12.50 52.24
C GLN A 2 1.11 -12.23 50.77
N ILE A 3 1.49 -11.01 50.41
CA ILE A 3 1.80 -10.60 49.04
C ILE A 3 3.26 -11.00 48.77
N LEU A 4 3.47 -11.96 47.86
CA LEU A 4 4.78 -12.34 47.39
C LEU A 4 5.33 -11.26 46.44
N PRO A 5 6.62 -10.90 46.52
CA PRO A 5 7.21 -9.85 45.70
C PRO A 5 7.36 -10.33 44.23
N PHE A 6 6.95 -9.48 43.28
CA PHE A 6 7.19 -9.64 41.87
C PHE A 6 8.71 -9.80 41.57
N ARG A 7 9.09 -10.95 41.04
CA ARG A 7 10.43 -11.11 40.47
C ARG A 7 10.51 -10.28 39.19
N LYS A 8 11.47 -9.36 39.11
CA LYS A 8 11.83 -8.63 37.89
C LYS A 8 12.20 -9.64 36.81
N ALA A 9 11.51 -9.59 35.69
CA ALA A 9 11.85 -10.34 34.49
C ALA A 9 13.16 -9.82 33.90
N PRO A 10 13.99 -10.67 33.27
CA PRO A 10 15.21 -10.23 32.63
C PRO A 10 14.92 -9.30 31.44
N PRO A 11 15.82 -8.36 31.11
CA PRO A 11 15.55 -7.19 30.25
C PRO A 11 15.32 -7.47 28.76
N ASN A 12 15.07 -8.70 28.32
CA ASN A 12 14.99 -9.06 26.91
C ASN A 12 13.75 -9.88 26.49
N PHE A 13 12.66 -9.86 27.29
CA PHE A 13 11.47 -10.64 26.94
C PHE A 13 10.23 -9.76 26.88
N VAL A 14 9.60 -9.71 25.70
CA VAL A 14 8.23 -9.20 25.52
C VAL A 14 7.32 -10.40 25.28
N CYS A 15 6.39 -10.63 26.21
CA CYS A 15 5.42 -11.71 26.13
C CYS A 15 4.08 -11.15 25.62
N PHE A 16 3.62 -11.60 24.45
CA PHE A 16 2.27 -11.30 23.97
C PHE A 16 1.36 -12.49 24.26
N ILE A 17 0.28 -12.25 25.00
CA ILE A 17 -0.76 -13.24 25.27
C ILE A 17 -1.88 -13.02 24.26
N PHE A 18 -2.11 -13.99 23.38
CA PHE A 18 -3.32 -14.06 22.57
C PHE A 18 -4.32 -15.01 23.24
N SER A 19 -5.44 -14.45 23.75
CA SER A 19 -6.56 -15.28 24.22
C SER A 19 -7.60 -15.38 23.11
N GLY A 20 -7.60 -16.50 22.41
CA GLY A 20 -8.70 -16.91 21.53
C GLY A 20 -9.32 -18.18 22.11
N GLY A 21 -10.52 -18.07 22.68
CA GLY A 21 -11.23 -19.21 23.23
C GLY A 21 -11.79 -20.12 22.15
N ILE A 22 -11.26 -21.35 22.05
CA ILE A 22 -11.96 -22.50 21.50
C ILE A 22 -11.61 -23.67 22.42
N SER A 23 -12.65 -24.29 22.99
CA SER A 23 -12.59 -25.48 23.83
C SER A 23 -12.10 -26.68 23.03
N ALA A 24 -10.92 -27.20 23.34
CA ALA A 24 -10.53 -28.61 23.20
C ALA A 24 -9.16 -28.86 23.84
N SER A 25 -9.07 -29.89 24.67
CA SER A 25 -7.91 -30.58 25.26
C SER A 25 -6.67 -29.73 25.56
N ALA A 26 -6.33 -29.66 26.84
CA ALA A 26 -5.19 -28.93 27.37
C ALA A 26 -3.86 -29.45 26.78
N SER A 27 -3.40 -28.82 25.70
CA SER A 27 -2.01 -28.73 25.34
C SER A 27 -1.45 -27.47 25.98
N GLU A 28 -0.32 -27.57 26.67
CA GLU A 28 0.35 -26.40 27.27
C GLU A 28 0.55 -25.29 26.22
N PRO A 29 0.35 -24.00 26.58
CA PRO A 29 0.53 -22.91 25.64
C PRO A 29 1.99 -22.83 25.19
N THR A 30 2.22 -23.07 23.89
CA THR A 30 3.53 -22.87 23.27
C THR A 30 3.79 -21.38 23.13
N TYR A 31 4.65 -20.83 23.96
CA TYR A 31 5.09 -19.43 23.85
C TYR A 31 6.13 -19.33 22.73
N GLN A 32 5.81 -18.63 21.64
CA GLN A 32 6.82 -18.25 20.65
C GLN A 32 7.51 -16.94 21.09
N THR A 33 8.80 -17.03 21.37
CA THR A 33 9.62 -15.85 21.66
C THR A 33 9.95 -15.13 20.35
N LEU A 34 9.39 -13.95 20.14
CA LEU A 34 9.82 -13.08 19.06
C LEU A 34 11.21 -12.50 19.40
N ASN A 35 12.18 -12.68 18.51
CA ASN A 35 13.45 -12.00 18.64
C ASN A 35 13.28 -10.49 18.38
N SER A 36 14.18 -9.66 18.92
CA SER A 36 14.09 -8.19 18.81
C SER A 36 14.01 -7.69 17.37
N LYS A 37 14.69 -8.36 16.43
CA LYS A 37 14.64 -8.03 15.01
C LYS A 37 13.25 -8.29 14.40
N ALA A 38 12.59 -9.39 14.77
CA ALA A 38 11.22 -9.66 14.34
C ALA A 38 10.21 -8.66 14.93
N ALA A 39 10.41 -8.27 16.20
CA ALA A 39 9.61 -7.23 16.84
C ALA A 39 9.77 -5.88 16.12
N GLY A 40 11.00 -5.51 15.73
CA GLY A 40 11.26 -4.31 14.94
C GLY A 40 10.52 -4.30 13.59
N ARG A 41 10.46 -5.43 12.89
CA ARG A 41 9.71 -5.57 11.64
C ARG A 41 8.20 -5.36 11.84
N LEU A 42 7.64 -5.91 12.92
CA LEU A 42 6.23 -5.71 13.27
C LEU A 42 5.92 -4.24 13.62
N LEU A 43 6.84 -3.58 14.34
CA LEU A 43 6.72 -2.16 14.65
C LEU A 43 6.75 -1.30 13.38
N ALA A 44 7.58 -1.62 12.39
CA ALA A 44 7.59 -0.92 11.12
C ALA A 44 6.27 -1.05 10.37
N ALA A 45 5.72 -2.26 10.29
CA ALA A 45 4.41 -2.51 9.70
C ALA A 45 3.30 -1.74 10.45
N GLY A 46 3.31 -1.77 11.79
CA GLY A 46 2.38 -1.02 12.63
C GLY A 46 2.50 0.50 12.46
N GLY A 47 3.71 1.02 12.34
CA GLY A 47 3.99 2.43 12.12
C GLY A 47 3.40 2.94 10.80
N VAL A 48 3.53 2.16 9.74
CA VAL A 48 2.93 2.48 8.43
C VAL A 48 1.42 2.38 8.47
N TYR A 49 0.89 1.31 9.04
CA TYR A 49 -0.55 1.10 9.16
C TYR A 49 -1.26 2.24 9.92
N ASN A 50 -0.65 2.73 11.00
CA ASN A 50 -1.23 3.80 11.83
C ASN A 50 -0.82 5.22 11.38
N GLY A 51 -0.02 5.38 10.34
CA GLY A 51 0.50 6.68 9.90
C GLY A 51 1.47 7.34 10.89
N ASN A 52 2.01 6.58 11.85
CA ASN A 52 2.91 7.07 12.90
C ASN A 52 4.27 6.36 12.85
N VAL A 53 4.93 6.43 11.71
CA VAL A 53 6.22 5.77 11.45
C VAL A 53 7.27 6.19 12.48
N GLU A 54 7.37 7.47 12.78
CA GLU A 54 8.36 7.99 13.72
C GLU A 54 8.11 7.54 15.19
N GLY A 55 6.85 7.51 15.61
CA GLY A 55 6.49 7.01 16.94
C GLY A 55 6.85 5.54 17.12
N PHE A 56 6.57 4.72 16.10
CA PHE A 56 6.91 3.29 16.12
C PHE A 56 8.43 3.05 15.98
N ARG A 57 9.16 3.93 15.29
CA ARG A 57 10.62 3.92 15.25
C ARG A 57 11.22 4.14 16.64
N LYS A 58 10.73 5.14 17.37
CA LYS A 58 11.14 5.38 18.76
C LYS A 58 10.84 4.17 19.67
N THR A 59 9.72 3.49 19.45
CA THR A 59 9.41 2.25 20.18
C THR A 59 10.42 1.15 19.85
N ALA A 60 10.87 1.01 18.60
CA ALA A 60 11.91 0.06 18.23
C ALA A 60 13.26 0.40 18.88
N GLU A 61 13.59 1.69 18.99
CA GLU A 61 14.79 2.17 19.71
C GLU A 61 14.73 1.82 21.21
N GLN A 62 13.57 2.03 21.84
CA GLN A 62 13.36 1.68 23.27
C GLN A 62 13.42 0.17 23.52
N LEU A 63 12.99 -0.64 22.56
CA LEU A 63 13.05 -2.10 22.65
C LEU A 63 14.50 -2.61 22.66
N GLY A 64 15.41 -1.89 21.99
CA GLY A 64 16.84 -2.20 21.94
C GLY A 64 17.18 -3.43 21.09
N GLY A 65 18.42 -3.92 21.25
CA GLY A 65 18.93 -5.05 20.47
C GLY A 65 18.91 -4.79 18.95
N ASP A 66 18.43 -5.76 18.18
CA ASP A 66 18.31 -5.65 16.72
C ASP A 66 16.96 -5.09 16.25
N ALA A 67 16.12 -4.54 17.15
CA ALA A 67 14.79 -4.06 16.79
C ALA A 67 14.86 -2.90 15.76
N VAL A 68 15.77 -1.95 15.94
CA VAL A 68 15.98 -0.86 14.98
C VAL A 68 16.42 -1.40 13.62
N LYS A 69 17.34 -2.37 13.58
CA LYS A 69 17.75 -3.00 12.32
C LYS A 69 16.58 -3.73 11.63
N GLY A 70 15.75 -4.41 12.40
CA GLY A 70 14.53 -5.04 11.90
C GLY A 70 13.54 -4.02 11.34
N TYR A 71 13.35 -2.91 12.05
CA TYR A 71 12.51 -1.79 11.65
C TYR A 71 13.00 -1.17 10.32
N GLU A 72 14.27 -0.80 10.25
CA GLU A 72 14.88 -0.20 9.07
C GLU A 72 14.94 -1.15 7.86
N GLN A 73 15.10 -2.46 8.11
CA GLN A 73 15.09 -3.45 7.05
C GLN A 73 13.75 -3.50 6.29
N VAL A 74 12.62 -3.31 6.96
CA VAL A 74 11.31 -3.24 6.33
C VAL A 74 11.15 -1.95 5.53
N LEU A 75 11.79 -0.87 5.94
CA LEU A 75 11.72 0.45 5.31
C LEU A 75 12.79 0.69 4.25
N ASN A 76 13.66 -0.29 3.95
CA ASN A 76 14.69 -0.14 2.93
C ASN A 76 14.11 -0.24 1.50
N GLU A 77 14.91 0.17 0.50
CA GLU A 77 14.44 0.39 -0.89
C GLU A 77 13.86 -0.83 -1.61
N GLN A 78 14.32 -2.01 -1.26
CA GLN A 78 13.97 -3.23 -1.99
C GLN A 78 12.76 -3.96 -1.42
N THR A 79 12.45 -3.76 -0.14
CA THR A 79 11.46 -4.56 0.57
C THR A 79 10.31 -3.74 1.16
N ALA A 80 10.46 -2.40 1.31
CA ALA A 80 9.48 -1.58 2.01
C ALA A 80 8.06 -1.73 1.44
N GLY A 81 7.88 -1.59 0.13
CA GLY A 81 6.57 -1.67 -0.49
C GLY A 81 5.95 -3.06 -0.41
N THR A 82 6.71 -4.10 -0.74
CA THR A 82 6.20 -5.49 -0.77
C THR A 82 6.02 -6.09 0.62
N ALA A 83 6.92 -5.80 1.54
CA ALA A 83 6.81 -6.32 2.91
C ALA A 83 5.67 -5.66 3.69
N ILE A 84 5.42 -4.37 3.47
CA ILE A 84 4.32 -3.64 4.10
C ILE A 84 2.98 -4.05 3.51
N ALA A 85 2.87 -4.19 2.19
CA ALA A 85 1.68 -4.73 1.55
C ALA A 85 1.38 -6.15 2.03
N ALA A 86 2.38 -7.03 2.09
CA ALA A 86 2.22 -8.39 2.60
C ALA A 86 1.86 -8.42 4.10
N ALA A 87 2.47 -7.57 4.93
CA ALA A 87 2.16 -7.46 6.35
C ALA A 87 0.75 -6.90 6.58
N SER A 88 0.32 -5.91 5.80
CA SER A 88 -1.03 -5.36 5.85
C SER A 88 -2.09 -6.41 5.50
N ILE A 89 -1.84 -7.23 4.48
CA ILE A 89 -2.73 -8.34 4.07
C ILE A 89 -2.78 -9.43 5.14
N LEU A 90 -1.66 -9.75 5.78
CA LEU A 90 -1.61 -10.73 6.87
C LEU A 90 -2.34 -10.24 8.12
N LEU A 91 -2.27 -8.94 8.43
CA LEU A 91 -3.01 -8.32 9.54
C LEU A 91 -4.52 -8.17 9.21
N ALA A 92 -4.86 -7.99 7.95
CA ALA A 92 -6.24 -7.86 7.46
C ALA A 92 -6.98 -9.21 7.33
N LYS A 93 -6.28 -10.35 7.32
CA LYS A 93 -6.91 -11.68 7.38
C LYS A 93 -7.55 -11.96 8.74
N ARG A 94 -8.53 -11.16 9.14
CA ARG A 94 -9.52 -11.55 10.13
C ARG A 94 -10.59 -12.38 9.46
N PRO A 95 -10.97 -13.56 10.01
CA PRO A 95 -11.82 -14.54 9.33
C PRO A 95 -13.28 -14.14 9.12
N ASN A 96 -13.68 -12.88 9.27
CA ASN A 96 -15.09 -12.45 9.16
C ASN A 96 -15.28 -11.02 8.63
N SER A 97 -14.42 -10.50 7.77
CA SER A 97 -14.75 -9.24 7.06
C SER A 97 -15.13 -9.54 5.62
N GLU A 98 -16.41 -9.35 5.30
CA GLU A 98 -16.88 -9.18 3.92
C GLU A 98 -16.03 -8.09 3.27
N SER A 99 -15.56 -8.33 2.04
CA SER A 99 -14.56 -7.55 1.33
C SER A 99 -15.03 -6.14 0.96
N PHE A 100 -14.98 -5.23 1.92
CA PHE A 100 -14.80 -3.81 1.61
C PHE A 100 -13.30 -3.58 1.53
N GLY A 101 -12.81 -3.03 0.42
CA GLY A 101 -11.39 -2.74 0.22
C GLY A 101 -10.86 -1.90 1.38
N GLU A 102 -10.01 -2.49 2.21
CA GLU A 102 -9.45 -1.80 3.36
C GLU A 102 -8.47 -0.74 2.86
N VAL A 103 -8.57 0.46 3.45
CA VAL A 103 -7.74 1.60 3.10
C VAL A 103 -6.54 1.64 4.03
N TYR A 104 -5.35 1.71 3.45
CA TYR A 104 -4.07 1.64 4.17
C TYR A 104 -3.21 2.87 3.96
N ASN A 105 -2.18 2.98 4.77
CA ASN A 105 -1.06 3.87 4.54
C ASN A 105 0.10 3.07 3.93
N TYR A 106 0.66 3.57 2.83
CA TYR A 106 1.76 2.94 2.12
C TYR A 106 3.01 3.81 2.17
N LEU A 107 4.13 3.22 2.59
CA LEU A 107 5.41 3.90 2.64
C LEU A 107 6.26 3.45 1.44
N GLY A 108 6.47 4.36 0.51
CA GLY A 108 7.27 4.09 -0.68
C GLY A 108 8.45 5.06 -0.83
N LYS A 109 9.35 4.77 -1.78
CA LYS A 109 10.52 5.59 -2.04
C LYS A 109 10.53 6.20 -3.43
N VAL A 110 10.98 7.45 -3.49
CA VAL A 110 11.28 8.16 -4.72
C VAL A 110 12.53 9.01 -4.54
N ARG A 111 13.51 8.89 -5.44
CA ARG A 111 14.78 9.65 -5.40
C ARG A 111 15.53 9.55 -4.06
N GLY A 112 15.50 8.38 -3.42
CA GLY A 112 16.13 8.17 -2.11
C GLY A 112 15.34 8.65 -0.90
N GLU A 113 14.25 9.41 -1.10
CA GLU A 113 13.37 9.87 -0.03
C GLU A 113 12.20 8.91 0.18
N THR A 114 11.84 8.71 1.44
CA THR A 114 10.65 7.94 1.83
C THR A 114 9.44 8.86 1.86
N LYS A 115 8.36 8.44 1.21
CA LYS A 115 7.09 9.17 1.14
C LYS A 115 5.95 8.30 1.65
N LEU A 116 5.13 8.86 2.54
CA LEU A 116 3.92 8.23 3.05
C LEU A 116 2.75 8.56 2.13
N LEU A 117 2.09 7.53 1.63
CA LEU A 117 0.86 7.61 0.86
C LEU A 117 -0.30 7.16 1.75
N ASN A 118 -1.24 8.07 2.01
CA ASN A 118 -2.46 7.76 2.76
C ASN A 118 -3.57 7.33 1.80
N ASN A 119 -4.59 6.65 2.30
CA ASN A 119 -5.75 6.24 1.50
C ASN A 119 -5.37 5.40 0.28
N ILE A 120 -4.54 4.39 0.50
CA ILE A 120 -4.13 3.40 -0.51
C ILE A 120 -4.92 2.13 -0.29
N GLU A 121 -5.41 1.55 -1.36
CA GLU A 121 -6.05 0.24 -1.36
C GLU A 121 -5.01 -0.83 -1.71
N VAL A 122 -5.06 -1.97 -1.01
CA VAL A 122 -4.26 -3.14 -1.33
C VAL A 122 -5.21 -4.29 -1.64
N LYS A 123 -5.15 -4.80 -2.86
CA LYS A 123 -5.93 -5.97 -3.31
C LYS A 123 -4.99 -7.09 -3.71
N GLU A 124 -5.38 -8.32 -3.42
CA GLU A 124 -4.79 -9.47 -4.07
C GLU A 124 -5.37 -9.59 -5.47
N ILE A 125 -4.50 -9.60 -6.48
CA ILE A 125 -4.91 -9.70 -7.88
C ILE A 125 -4.25 -10.90 -8.56
N ASP A 126 -4.95 -11.49 -9.51
CA ASP A 126 -4.39 -12.40 -10.50
C ASP A 126 -3.70 -11.57 -11.58
N TYR A 127 -2.41 -11.32 -11.36
CA TYR A 127 -1.59 -10.56 -12.30
C TYR A 127 -1.29 -11.41 -13.54
N ILE A 128 -1.47 -10.82 -14.72
CA ILE A 128 -1.12 -11.44 -16.00
C ILE A 128 -0.34 -10.42 -16.83
N LYS A 129 0.89 -10.74 -17.23
CA LYS A 129 1.67 -9.90 -18.13
C LYS A 129 1.09 -9.97 -19.53
N ARG A 130 0.50 -8.85 -20.00
CA ARG A 130 -0.14 -8.77 -21.32
C ARG A 130 0.86 -8.71 -22.46
N ASP A 131 0.47 -9.22 -23.61
CA ASP A 131 1.23 -9.08 -24.84
C ASP A 131 1.39 -7.59 -25.23
N PRO A 132 2.59 -7.16 -25.69
CA PRO A 132 2.83 -5.78 -26.09
C PRO A 132 1.92 -5.28 -27.21
N SER A 133 1.50 -6.15 -28.14
CA SER A 133 0.62 -5.78 -29.26
C SER A 133 -0.79 -5.40 -28.76
N GLU A 134 -1.33 -6.16 -27.81
CA GLU A 134 -2.63 -5.86 -27.17
C GLU A 134 -2.53 -4.57 -26.34
N THR A 135 -1.45 -4.44 -25.57
CA THR A 135 -1.20 -3.24 -24.77
C THR A 135 -1.13 -1.99 -25.67
N MET A 136 -0.53 -2.08 -26.83
CA MET A 136 -0.43 -0.96 -27.78
C MET A 136 -1.82 -0.49 -28.26
N LEU A 137 -2.74 -1.40 -28.56
CA LEU A 137 -4.10 -1.07 -28.95
C LEU A 137 -4.85 -0.34 -27.83
N LEU A 138 -4.77 -0.85 -26.61
CA LEU A 138 -5.39 -0.22 -25.42
C LEU A 138 -4.79 1.17 -25.14
N ARG A 139 -3.48 1.36 -25.29
CA ARG A 139 -2.82 2.67 -25.14
C ARG A 139 -3.26 3.67 -26.21
N LYS A 140 -3.46 3.22 -27.44
CA LYS A 140 -3.98 4.06 -28.53
C LYS A 140 -5.40 4.52 -28.21
N GLU A 141 -6.26 3.62 -27.79
CA GLU A 141 -7.63 3.93 -27.39
C GLU A 141 -7.64 4.90 -26.19
N PHE A 142 -6.85 4.63 -25.15
CA PHE A 142 -6.70 5.50 -24.00
C PHE A 142 -6.32 6.94 -24.39
N ASN A 143 -5.25 7.08 -25.17
CA ASN A 143 -4.73 8.39 -25.55
C ASN A 143 -5.70 9.20 -26.42
N ASN A 144 -6.41 8.54 -27.33
CA ASN A 144 -7.27 9.21 -28.28
C ASN A 144 -8.66 9.54 -27.73
N ILE A 145 -9.20 8.66 -26.87
CA ILE A 145 -10.61 8.70 -26.49
C ILE A 145 -10.79 8.71 -24.97
N VAL A 146 -10.32 7.67 -24.30
CA VAL A 146 -10.71 7.36 -22.90
C VAL A 146 -10.25 8.45 -21.95
N ARG A 147 -8.98 8.88 -22.03
CA ARG A 147 -8.42 9.92 -21.16
C ARG A 147 -9.22 11.21 -21.21
N LYS A 148 -9.64 11.64 -22.41
CA LYS A 148 -10.44 12.86 -22.58
C LYS A 148 -11.82 12.72 -21.96
N LYS A 149 -12.49 11.58 -22.17
CA LYS A 149 -13.79 11.31 -21.60
C LYS A 149 -13.75 11.24 -20.07
N PHE A 150 -12.72 10.56 -19.52
CA PHE A 150 -12.51 10.46 -18.08
C PHE A 150 -12.32 11.84 -17.46
N LEU A 151 -11.43 12.67 -18.00
CA LEU A 151 -11.20 14.02 -17.49
C LEU A 151 -12.43 14.94 -17.59
N ASN A 152 -13.17 14.84 -18.69
CA ASN A 152 -14.44 15.58 -18.86
C ASN A 152 -15.47 15.19 -17.81
N GLN A 153 -15.67 13.89 -17.58
CA GLN A 153 -16.59 13.43 -16.53
C GLN A 153 -16.10 13.88 -15.14
N LEU A 154 -14.80 13.71 -14.87
CA LEU A 154 -14.20 14.03 -13.57
C LEU A 154 -14.32 15.53 -13.24
N SER A 155 -14.21 16.42 -14.24
CA SER A 155 -14.32 17.86 -14.04
C SER A 155 -15.67 18.32 -13.47
N ASN A 156 -16.69 17.49 -13.55
CA ASN A 156 -18.04 17.77 -13.01
C ASN A 156 -18.28 17.11 -11.64
N SER A 157 -17.27 16.46 -11.05
CA SER A 157 -17.41 15.82 -9.74
C SER A 157 -17.16 16.79 -8.60
N SER A 158 -17.80 16.53 -7.46
CA SER A 158 -17.55 17.28 -6.21
C SER A 158 -16.07 17.14 -5.76
N ASP A 159 -15.49 15.97 -5.94
CA ASP A 159 -14.09 15.72 -5.57
C ASP A 159 -13.14 16.60 -6.38
N ALA A 160 -13.39 16.75 -7.69
CA ALA A 160 -12.58 17.64 -8.52
C ALA A 160 -12.76 19.12 -8.10
N ALA A 161 -13.98 19.54 -7.78
CA ALA A 161 -14.25 20.90 -7.32
C ALA A 161 -13.56 21.24 -5.98
N ASN A 162 -13.32 20.23 -5.14
CA ASN A 162 -12.59 20.40 -3.87
C ASN A 162 -11.05 20.48 -4.04
N VAL A 163 -10.51 19.97 -5.16
CA VAL A 163 -9.06 19.86 -5.38
C VAL A 163 -8.52 20.89 -6.35
N PHE A 164 -9.31 21.23 -7.40
CA PHE A 164 -8.87 22.02 -8.53
C PHE A 164 -9.54 23.39 -8.60
N GLU A 165 -8.78 24.38 -9.02
CA GLU A 165 -9.29 25.71 -9.33
C GLU A 165 -10.18 25.68 -10.60
N PRO A 166 -11.09 26.66 -10.78
CA PRO A 166 -11.98 26.72 -11.95
C PRO A 166 -11.26 26.64 -13.30
N SER A 167 -10.05 27.21 -13.39
CA SER A 167 -9.22 27.18 -14.60
C SER A 167 -8.77 25.77 -14.96
N ASP A 168 -8.43 24.94 -13.96
CA ASP A 168 -8.03 23.56 -14.18
C ASP A 168 -9.23 22.65 -14.44
N LEU A 169 -10.36 22.89 -13.77
CA LEU A 169 -11.64 22.23 -14.10
C LEU A 169 -12.03 22.51 -15.57
N PHE A 170 -11.83 23.74 -16.05
CA PHE A 170 -12.08 24.06 -17.45
C PHE A 170 -11.13 23.30 -18.39
N LYS A 171 -9.82 23.21 -18.10
CA LYS A 171 -8.88 22.37 -18.87
C LYS A 171 -9.33 20.89 -18.90
N MET A 172 -9.71 20.34 -17.74
CA MET A 172 -10.19 18.97 -17.61
C MET A 172 -11.45 18.74 -18.44
N SER A 173 -12.41 19.68 -18.46
CA SER A 173 -13.62 19.60 -19.27
C SER A 173 -13.33 19.54 -20.78
N LYS A 174 -12.17 20.03 -21.22
CA LYS A 174 -11.65 19.90 -22.59
C LYS A 174 -10.77 18.67 -22.81
N GLY A 175 -10.60 17.83 -21.79
CA GLY A 175 -9.80 16.62 -21.84
C GLY A 175 -8.28 16.87 -21.70
N THR A 176 -7.91 18.02 -21.14
CA THR A 176 -6.51 18.39 -20.85
C THR A 176 -6.22 18.12 -19.37
N VAL A 177 -5.10 17.46 -19.11
CA VAL A 177 -4.65 17.15 -17.74
C VAL A 177 -4.12 18.43 -17.09
N PRO A 178 -4.47 18.76 -15.83
CA PRO A 178 -3.87 19.86 -15.10
C PRO A 178 -2.36 19.71 -14.92
N ASP A 179 -1.66 20.84 -14.80
CA ASP A 179 -0.21 20.84 -14.59
C ASP A 179 0.16 20.14 -13.28
N GLY A 180 1.19 19.30 -13.31
CA GLY A 180 1.60 18.49 -12.14
C GLY A 180 0.83 17.21 -11.94
N TRP A 181 -0.21 16.94 -12.74
CA TRP A 181 -1.06 15.74 -12.63
C TRP A 181 -0.90 14.80 -13.83
N GLU A 182 -1.39 13.56 -13.67
CA GLU A 182 -1.40 12.54 -14.72
C GLU A 182 -2.58 11.58 -14.53
N VAL A 183 -3.16 11.08 -15.62
CA VAL A 183 -4.15 10.00 -15.53
C VAL A 183 -3.42 8.67 -15.47
N HIS A 184 -3.57 7.99 -14.36
CA HIS A 184 -2.90 6.74 -14.00
C HIS A 184 -3.88 5.56 -14.07
N HIS A 185 -3.45 4.43 -14.63
CA HIS A 185 -4.16 3.17 -14.51
C HIS A 185 -3.79 2.51 -13.17
N LYS A 186 -4.76 2.27 -12.30
CA LYS A 186 -4.56 1.61 -11.00
C LYS A 186 -3.91 0.25 -11.17
N LEU A 187 -4.42 -0.54 -12.12
CA LEU A 187 -3.73 -1.70 -12.69
C LEU A 187 -3.28 -1.33 -14.10
N PRO A 188 -1.96 -1.32 -14.39
CA PRO A 188 -1.43 -0.92 -15.69
C PRO A 188 -1.94 -1.78 -16.84
N LEU A 189 -2.03 -1.20 -18.04
CA LEU A 189 -2.52 -1.89 -19.23
C LEU A 189 -1.68 -3.10 -19.63
N ASP A 190 -0.36 -3.04 -19.42
CA ASP A 190 0.57 -4.15 -19.67
C ASP A 190 0.52 -5.22 -18.58
N ASP A 191 -0.18 -4.95 -17.50
CA ASP A 191 -0.31 -5.81 -16.34
C ASP A 191 -1.75 -6.34 -16.14
N GLY A 192 -2.51 -6.46 -17.22
CA GLY A 192 -3.89 -6.97 -17.21
C GLY A 192 -4.97 -5.90 -17.01
N GLY A 193 -4.59 -4.64 -16.77
CA GLY A 193 -5.53 -3.54 -16.56
C GLY A 193 -6.37 -3.20 -17.79
N THR A 194 -7.42 -2.41 -17.58
CA THR A 194 -8.38 -1.98 -18.61
C THR A 194 -8.48 -0.46 -18.68
N ASN A 195 -9.13 0.05 -19.72
CA ASN A 195 -9.49 1.45 -19.87
C ASN A 195 -10.81 1.84 -19.18
N ALA A 196 -11.38 0.98 -18.35
CA ALA A 196 -12.56 1.30 -17.55
C ALA A 196 -12.26 2.42 -16.55
N PHE A 197 -13.23 3.30 -16.28
CA PHE A 197 -13.01 4.49 -15.45
C PHE A 197 -12.71 4.17 -13.98
N ASP A 198 -13.20 3.04 -13.47
CA ASP A 198 -12.87 2.54 -12.13
C ASP A 198 -11.39 2.14 -11.98
N ASN A 199 -10.75 1.77 -13.10
CA ASN A 199 -9.30 1.52 -13.16
C ASN A 199 -8.48 2.79 -13.39
N LEU A 200 -9.08 3.98 -13.48
CA LEU A 200 -8.38 5.24 -13.68
C LEU A 200 -8.40 6.12 -12.43
N SER A 201 -7.31 6.85 -12.25
CA SER A 201 -7.21 7.90 -11.23
C SER A 201 -6.39 9.06 -11.76
N LEU A 202 -6.85 10.30 -11.54
CA LEU A 202 -6.07 11.49 -11.76
C LEU A 202 -5.15 11.65 -10.55
N ILE A 203 -3.84 11.46 -10.76
CA ILE A 203 -2.85 11.40 -9.68
C ILE A 203 -1.82 12.52 -9.82
N GLU A 204 -1.42 13.10 -8.71
CA GLU A 204 -0.30 14.06 -8.69
C GLU A 204 1.02 13.32 -9.03
N LYS A 205 1.80 13.88 -9.98
CA LYS A 205 3.00 13.23 -10.54
C LYS A 205 4.06 12.96 -9.47
N GLU A 206 4.34 13.96 -8.66
CA GLU A 206 5.38 13.92 -7.62
C GLU A 206 4.75 14.21 -6.25
N PRO A 207 4.95 13.35 -5.27
CA PRO A 207 5.73 12.11 -5.33
C PRO A 207 4.89 10.87 -5.71
N PHE A 208 3.57 10.98 -5.72
CA PHE A 208 2.64 9.84 -5.60
C PHE A 208 2.67 8.90 -6.81
N HIS A 209 2.52 9.43 -8.03
CA HIS A 209 2.57 8.60 -9.25
C HIS A 209 3.92 7.86 -9.36
N LYS A 210 5.03 8.54 -9.04
CA LYS A 210 6.36 7.90 -9.10
C LYS A 210 6.53 6.79 -8.06
N VAL A 211 6.04 6.99 -6.85
CA VAL A 211 6.10 5.96 -5.80
C VAL A 211 5.34 4.72 -6.25
N LEU A 212 4.09 4.87 -6.72
CA LEU A 212 3.28 3.75 -7.19
C LEU A 212 3.90 3.06 -8.41
N THR A 213 4.38 3.82 -9.37
CA THR A 213 5.04 3.25 -10.57
C THR A 213 6.31 2.45 -10.20
N ASN A 214 7.10 2.94 -9.24
CA ASN A 214 8.29 2.22 -8.77
C ASN A 214 7.91 0.90 -8.10
N MET A 215 6.88 0.89 -7.26
CA MET A 215 6.35 -0.32 -6.63
C MET A 215 5.87 -1.32 -7.69
N GLN A 216 5.01 -0.89 -8.61
CA GLN A 216 4.46 -1.71 -9.68
C GLN A 216 5.56 -2.36 -10.52
N ARG A 217 6.55 -1.57 -10.98
CA ARG A 217 7.71 -2.08 -11.73
C ARG A 217 8.54 -3.09 -10.94
N THR A 218 8.68 -2.90 -9.63
CA THR A 218 9.42 -3.84 -8.78
C THR A 218 8.65 -5.15 -8.64
N SER A 219 7.33 -5.08 -8.47
CA SER A 219 6.47 -6.26 -8.34
C SER A 219 6.43 -7.13 -9.60
N THR A 220 6.65 -6.53 -10.78
CA THR A 220 6.54 -7.22 -12.08
C THR A 220 7.87 -7.43 -12.78
N ARG A 221 8.99 -7.15 -12.09
CA ARG A 221 10.33 -7.25 -12.68
C ARG A 221 10.62 -8.67 -13.17
N GLY A 222 11.10 -8.77 -14.42
CA GLY A 222 11.52 -10.03 -15.05
C GLY A 222 10.38 -10.89 -15.58
N MET A 223 9.12 -10.46 -15.47
CA MET A 223 7.99 -11.18 -16.04
C MET A 223 7.93 -10.98 -17.56
N LEU A 224 7.67 -12.07 -18.26
CA LEU A 224 7.51 -12.13 -19.73
C LEU A 224 6.02 -12.15 -20.09
N PRO A 225 5.65 -11.75 -21.33
CA PRO A 225 4.26 -11.86 -21.79
C PRO A 225 3.70 -13.27 -21.61
N GLY A 226 2.51 -13.36 -21.02
CA GLY A 226 1.86 -14.63 -20.65
C GLY A 226 2.17 -15.12 -19.24
N ASP A 227 3.19 -14.62 -18.57
CA ASP A 227 3.43 -14.96 -17.17
C ASP A 227 2.29 -14.45 -16.29
N SER A 228 1.95 -15.25 -15.30
CA SER A 228 0.92 -14.93 -14.31
C SER A 228 1.37 -15.22 -12.88
N LYS A 229 0.84 -14.45 -11.93
CA LYS A 229 1.01 -14.71 -10.49
C LYS A 229 -0.06 -14.02 -9.66
N VAL A 230 -0.41 -14.61 -8.54
CA VAL A 230 -1.19 -13.93 -7.50
C VAL A 230 -0.24 -13.02 -6.72
N THR A 231 -0.60 -11.75 -6.59
CA THR A 231 0.25 -10.77 -5.91
C THR A 231 -0.59 -9.66 -5.26
N PRO A 232 -0.18 -9.17 -4.07
CA PRO A 232 -0.75 -7.95 -3.52
C PRO A 232 -0.41 -6.77 -4.42
N TRP A 233 -1.42 -5.96 -4.71
CA TRP A 233 -1.33 -4.81 -5.60
C TRP A 233 -1.78 -3.55 -4.87
N VAL A 234 -0.91 -2.56 -4.87
CA VAL A 234 -1.12 -1.26 -4.22
C VAL A 234 -1.65 -0.28 -5.25
N MET A 235 -2.78 0.35 -4.96
CA MET A 235 -3.41 1.31 -5.86
C MET A 235 -4.04 2.48 -5.10
N PRO A 236 -4.15 3.68 -5.71
CA PRO A 236 -4.83 4.80 -5.08
C PRO A 236 -6.33 4.54 -4.98
N THR A 237 -6.95 5.02 -3.91
CA THR A 237 -8.41 5.04 -3.80
C THR A 237 -8.99 6.17 -4.65
N GLY A 238 -10.25 6.00 -5.06
CA GLY A 238 -10.98 7.04 -5.75
C GLY A 238 -10.50 7.37 -7.17
N SER A 239 -11.07 8.43 -7.71
CA SER A 239 -10.78 8.93 -9.07
C SER A 239 -9.77 10.08 -9.08
N ILE A 240 -9.42 10.64 -7.92
CA ILE A 240 -8.41 11.69 -7.71
C ILE A 240 -7.52 11.29 -6.55
N TYR A 241 -6.20 11.46 -6.68
CA TYR A 241 -5.28 11.14 -5.61
C TYR A 241 -4.06 12.10 -5.59
N PRO A 242 -3.70 12.68 -4.43
CA PRO A 242 -4.45 12.60 -3.17
C PRO A 242 -5.72 13.45 -3.19
N LEU A 243 -6.75 13.02 -2.46
CA LEU A 243 -7.84 13.90 -2.05
C LEU A 243 -7.32 14.77 -0.91
N LYS A 244 -7.45 16.07 -1.04
CA LYS A 244 -7.06 17.07 -0.03
C LYS A 244 -8.17 17.25 0.99
#